data_e937178c2b3a62a2e266fdecd1b05619
#
_entry.id   e937178c2b3a62a2e266fdecd1b05619
#
_cell.length_a   1.000
_cell.length_b   1.000
_cell.length_c   1.000
_cell.angle_alpha   90.00
_cell.angle_beta   90.00
_cell.angle_gamma   90.00
#
_symmetry.space_group_name_H-M   'P 1'
#
loop_
_entity.id
_entity.type
_entity.pdbx_description
1 polymer ?
#
loop_
_entity_poly.entity_id
_entity_poly.type
_entity_poly.pdbx_seq_one_letter_code
_entity_poly.pdbx_strand_id
1 'polypeptide(L)'
;MNSLDIISIDALYNSGSFTSLDPKAPLLYGSIGFDAKQSYIIKGVIPENSFVSIYGPSGSFKSFLALDWACHIASGMNWDGHKVKKGSVLYVAGEGGIGVSQRVRAWEIHHSGKELSNLARLSAPVFPADGDQVKNILTYCEEIESTTGYPVKLIILDTLARCYGGNDENSSRDMGAFIQGCDQIKLLTGASVLIVHHTGKNIANGARGSSALPAALDVEFQ
;
A
#
# COMPACT_ATOMS: atom_id res chain seq x y z
N MET A 1 -35.27 15.92 -23.66
CA MET A 1 -34.56 16.06 -22.38
C MET A 1 -33.88 14.73 -22.13
N ASN A 2 -32.60 14.62 -22.48
CA ASN A 2 -31.85 13.37 -22.32
C ASN A 2 -31.46 13.24 -20.88
N SER A 3 -31.87 12.15 -20.23
CA SER A 3 -31.35 11.72 -18.94
C SER A 3 -29.85 11.46 -19.10
N LEU A 4 -29.03 12.32 -18.51
CA LEU A 4 -27.63 11.99 -18.30
C LEU A 4 -27.58 10.77 -17.36
N ASP A 5 -27.19 9.62 -17.91
CA ASP A 5 -26.90 8.44 -17.11
C ASP A 5 -25.78 8.80 -16.12
N ILE A 6 -26.16 8.97 -14.88
CA ILE A 6 -25.20 9.15 -13.77
C ILE A 6 -24.51 7.80 -13.59
N ILE A 7 -23.38 7.63 -14.24
CA ILE A 7 -22.49 6.49 -13.97
C ILE A 7 -22.06 6.63 -12.49
N SER A 8 -22.42 5.68 -11.66
CA SER A 8 -22.03 5.71 -10.26
C SER A 8 -20.49 5.66 -10.14
N ILE A 9 -19.93 6.42 -9.22
CA ILE A 9 -18.48 6.42 -8.94
C ILE A 9 -17.99 4.99 -8.69
N ASP A 10 -18.79 4.13 -8.06
CA ASP A 10 -18.50 2.71 -7.85
C ASP A 10 -18.33 1.93 -9.18
N ALA A 11 -19.04 2.31 -10.24
CA ALA A 11 -18.88 1.68 -11.55
C ALA A 11 -17.57 2.09 -12.24
N LEU A 12 -17.07 3.31 -12.01
CA LEU A 12 -15.78 3.78 -12.53
C LEU A 12 -14.58 3.13 -11.81
N TYR A 13 -14.72 2.83 -10.52
CA TYR A 13 -13.67 2.16 -9.74
C TYR A 13 -13.74 0.62 -9.80
N ASN A 14 -14.88 0.03 -10.17
CA ASN A 14 -15.07 -1.42 -10.22
C ASN A 14 -14.95 -2.04 -11.62
N SER A 15 -14.74 -1.24 -12.68
CA SER A 15 -14.47 -1.77 -14.02
C SER A 15 -12.99 -2.17 -14.13
N GLY A 16 -12.62 -3.27 -13.46
CA GLY A 16 -11.28 -3.85 -13.50
C GLY A 16 -10.90 -4.42 -14.86
N SER A 17 -10.65 -3.56 -15.84
CA SER A 17 -9.87 -3.93 -17.01
C SER A 17 -8.83 -2.85 -17.26
N PHE A 18 -7.65 -3.04 -16.69
CA PHE A 18 -6.46 -2.23 -16.99
C PHE A 18 -5.96 -2.55 -18.42
N THR A 19 -6.65 -2.10 -19.45
CA THR A 19 -6.22 -2.28 -20.84
C THR A 19 -5.77 -0.99 -21.52
N SER A 20 -5.35 0.03 -20.78
CA SER A 20 -4.52 1.11 -21.36
C SER A 20 -3.92 1.98 -20.26
N LEU A 21 -2.67 2.36 -20.43
CA LEU A 21 -1.92 3.37 -19.65
C LEU A 21 -2.48 4.79 -19.89
N ASP A 22 -3.76 5.03 -19.69
CA ASP A 22 -4.32 6.39 -19.73
C ASP A 22 -4.83 6.76 -18.32
N PRO A 23 -3.94 7.31 -17.46
CA PRO A 23 -4.28 7.63 -16.08
C PRO A 23 -4.96 8.99 -15.99
N LYS A 24 -6.05 9.21 -16.71
CA LYS A 24 -6.88 10.40 -16.48
C LYS A 24 -7.80 10.13 -15.31
N ALA A 25 -7.42 10.64 -14.14
CA ALA A 25 -8.37 10.76 -13.06
C ALA A 25 -9.63 11.48 -13.55
N PRO A 26 -10.86 10.98 -13.25
CA PRO A 26 -12.09 11.59 -13.71
C PRO A 26 -12.20 13.01 -13.17
N LEU A 27 -12.59 13.96 -14.05
CA LEU A 27 -12.92 15.31 -13.62
C LEU A 27 -14.29 15.28 -12.91
N LEU A 28 -14.32 15.72 -11.67
CA LEU A 28 -15.54 15.89 -10.90
C LEU A 28 -15.95 17.37 -10.94
N TYR A 29 -17.23 17.65 -11.19
CA TYR A 29 -17.75 19.00 -11.29
C TYR A 29 -18.65 19.35 -10.10
N GLY A 30 -18.43 20.54 -9.53
CA GLY A 30 -19.23 21.06 -8.41
C GLY A 30 -19.13 20.15 -7.18
N SER A 31 -20.27 19.75 -6.65
CA SER A 31 -20.37 18.91 -5.43
C SER A 31 -20.49 17.41 -5.70
N ILE A 32 -20.21 16.95 -6.92
CA ILE A 32 -20.24 15.51 -7.23
C ILE A 32 -19.27 14.77 -6.30
N GLY A 33 -19.77 13.75 -5.60
CA GLY A 33 -19.00 12.94 -4.65
C GLY A 33 -18.95 13.49 -3.20
N PHE A 34 -19.67 14.59 -2.89
CA PHE A 34 -19.67 15.16 -1.54
C PHE A 34 -20.18 14.20 -0.45
N ASP A 35 -21.05 13.25 -0.83
CA ASP A 35 -21.63 12.22 0.03
C ASP A 35 -20.89 10.88 -0.05
N ALA A 36 -19.79 10.82 -0.83
CA ALA A 36 -18.98 9.62 -0.93
C ALA A 36 -18.40 9.25 0.44
N LYS A 37 -18.72 8.04 0.90
CA LYS A 37 -18.19 7.54 2.17
C LYS A 37 -16.77 7.02 1.97
N GLN A 38 -15.87 7.37 2.91
CA GLN A 38 -14.52 6.82 2.93
C GLN A 38 -14.57 5.28 2.93
N SER A 39 -14.00 4.67 1.91
CA SER A 39 -13.82 3.24 1.80
C SER A 39 -12.54 2.79 2.50
N TYR A 40 -12.53 1.56 3.03
CA TYR A 40 -11.41 1.04 3.82
C TYR A 40 -11.07 -0.39 3.40
N ILE A 41 -9.78 -0.71 3.41
CA ILE A 41 -9.28 -2.09 3.33
C ILE A 41 -9.44 -2.76 4.70
N ILE A 42 -9.00 -2.09 5.77
CA ILE A 42 -9.29 -2.45 7.17
C ILE A 42 -10.11 -1.31 7.75
N LYS A 43 -11.36 -1.58 8.09
CA LYS A 43 -12.35 -0.56 8.48
C LYS A 43 -11.86 0.32 9.63
N GLY A 44 -11.75 1.62 9.38
CA GLY A 44 -11.29 2.60 10.36
C GLY A 44 -9.78 2.59 10.62
N VAL A 45 -9.01 1.77 9.88
CA VAL A 45 -7.55 1.65 10.03
C VAL A 45 -6.85 2.03 8.72
N ILE A 46 -7.03 1.26 7.66
CA ILE A 46 -6.37 1.51 6.37
C ILE A 46 -7.43 1.89 5.34
N PRO A 47 -7.47 3.18 4.91
CA PRO A 47 -8.34 3.59 3.81
C PRO A 47 -7.92 2.94 2.49
N GLU A 48 -8.86 2.77 1.55
CA GLU A 48 -8.54 2.38 0.17
C GLU A 48 -7.87 3.54 -0.57
N ASN A 49 -6.99 3.21 -1.51
CA ASN A 49 -6.25 4.14 -2.36
C ASN A 49 -5.54 5.25 -1.56
N SER A 50 -4.88 4.86 -0.45
CA SER A 50 -4.23 5.78 0.48
C SER A 50 -2.71 5.55 0.55
N PHE A 51 -1.98 6.61 0.92
CA PHE A 51 -0.57 6.55 1.25
C PHE A 51 -0.43 6.52 2.78
N VAL A 52 0.07 5.42 3.31
CA VAL A 52 0.08 5.11 4.74
C VAL A 52 1.50 4.91 5.23
N SER A 53 1.81 5.38 6.42
CA SER A 53 3.08 5.13 7.09
C SER A 53 2.87 4.46 8.45
N ILE A 54 3.77 3.55 8.79
CA ILE A 54 3.97 3.10 10.16
C ILE A 54 5.42 3.37 10.53
N TYR A 55 5.65 4.18 11.56
CA TYR A 55 6.99 4.54 11.99
C TYR A 55 7.22 4.29 13.49
N GLY A 56 8.48 4.23 13.88
CA GLY A 56 8.85 4.02 15.29
C GLY A 56 10.31 3.57 15.42
N PRO A 57 10.81 3.39 16.65
CA PRO A 57 12.16 2.91 16.90
C PRO A 57 12.43 1.53 16.28
N SER A 58 13.70 1.18 16.08
CA SER A 58 14.06 -0.19 15.73
C SER A 58 13.58 -1.16 16.81
N GLY A 59 13.04 -2.32 16.41
CA GLY A 59 12.53 -3.32 17.35
C GLY A 59 11.12 -3.06 17.91
N SER A 60 10.40 -1.99 17.47
CA SER A 60 9.03 -1.69 17.92
C SER A 60 7.93 -2.46 17.19
N PHE A 61 8.25 -3.61 16.60
CA PHE A 61 7.30 -4.53 15.95
C PHE A 61 6.54 -3.99 14.73
N LYS A 62 6.97 -2.89 14.10
CA LYS A 62 6.32 -2.29 12.91
C LYS A 62 6.11 -3.29 11.77
N SER A 63 7.18 -4.00 11.39
CA SER A 63 7.11 -5.02 10.33
C SER A 63 6.22 -6.20 10.72
N PHE A 64 6.08 -6.52 12.01
CA PHE A 64 5.12 -7.54 12.47
C PHE A 64 3.69 -7.07 12.30
N LEU A 65 3.38 -5.83 12.67
CA LEU A 65 2.04 -5.27 12.50
C LEU A 65 1.68 -5.12 11.01
N ALA A 66 2.62 -4.61 10.20
CA ALA A 66 2.42 -4.50 8.75
C ALA A 66 2.16 -5.88 8.11
N LEU A 67 2.90 -6.91 8.53
CA LEU A 67 2.70 -8.28 8.05
C LEU A 67 1.39 -8.89 8.55
N ASP A 68 0.98 -8.62 9.77
CA ASP A 68 -0.30 -9.07 10.33
C ASP A 68 -1.48 -8.49 9.53
N TRP A 69 -1.45 -7.18 9.24
CA TRP A 69 -2.42 -6.56 8.34
C TRP A 69 -2.43 -7.22 6.95
N ALA A 70 -1.25 -7.49 6.38
CA ALA A 70 -1.12 -8.16 5.09
C ALA A 70 -1.79 -9.54 5.09
N CYS A 71 -1.56 -10.34 6.14
CA CYS A 71 -2.15 -11.67 6.29
C CYS A 71 -3.67 -11.60 6.45
N HIS A 72 -4.20 -10.64 7.23
CA HIS A 72 -5.63 -10.44 7.38
C HIS A 72 -6.30 -10.01 6.07
N ILE A 73 -5.68 -9.13 5.29
CA ILE A 73 -6.19 -8.72 3.97
C ILE A 73 -6.17 -9.90 3.00
N ALA A 74 -5.08 -10.66 2.95
CA ALA A 74 -4.96 -11.83 2.06
C ALA A 74 -5.95 -12.94 2.41
N SER A 75 -6.22 -13.18 3.68
CA SER A 75 -7.19 -14.18 4.14
C SER A 75 -8.65 -13.70 4.07
N GLY A 76 -8.89 -12.40 4.23
CA GLY A 76 -10.21 -11.81 4.41
C GLY A 76 -10.75 -11.96 5.83
N MET A 77 -9.93 -12.36 6.78
CA MET A 77 -10.31 -12.45 8.20
C MET A 77 -10.36 -11.05 8.83
N ASN A 78 -11.31 -10.80 9.69
CA ASN A 78 -11.39 -9.55 10.44
C ASN A 78 -10.15 -9.36 11.32
N TRP A 79 -9.62 -8.13 11.38
CA TRP A 79 -8.49 -7.76 12.20
C TRP A 79 -8.96 -7.05 13.47
N ASP A 80 -8.71 -7.62 14.64
CA ASP A 80 -9.06 -7.04 15.96
C ASP A 80 -10.50 -6.43 16.00
N GLY A 81 -11.47 -7.18 15.50
CA GLY A 81 -12.88 -6.74 15.40
C GLY A 81 -13.17 -5.81 14.21
N HIS A 82 -12.19 -5.30 13.50
CA HIS A 82 -12.37 -4.48 12.32
C HIS A 82 -12.67 -5.34 11.09
N LYS A 83 -13.69 -4.95 10.30
CA LYS A 83 -13.98 -5.62 9.03
C LYS A 83 -12.87 -5.41 8.02
N VAL A 84 -12.48 -6.47 7.34
CA VAL A 84 -11.41 -6.47 6.32
C VAL A 84 -12.00 -6.79 4.96
N LYS A 85 -11.63 -6.02 3.95
CA LYS A 85 -11.87 -6.34 2.54
C LYS A 85 -10.78 -7.29 2.07
N LYS A 86 -11.16 -8.51 1.70
CA LYS A 86 -10.22 -9.47 1.10
C LYS A 86 -9.66 -8.94 -0.21
N GLY A 87 -8.37 -9.17 -0.43
CA GLY A 87 -7.67 -8.84 -1.65
C GLY A 87 -6.27 -9.44 -1.66
N SER A 88 -5.52 -9.19 -2.71
CA SER A 88 -4.11 -9.57 -2.74
C SER A 88 -3.24 -8.48 -2.12
N VAL A 89 -2.07 -8.91 -1.63
CA VAL A 89 -1.07 -8.01 -1.04
C VAL A 89 0.28 -8.29 -1.69
N LEU A 90 1.00 -7.23 -2.07
CA LEU A 90 2.41 -7.29 -2.44
C LEU A 90 3.26 -6.79 -1.27
N TYR A 91 4.02 -7.68 -0.64
CA TYR A 91 4.94 -7.35 0.45
C TYR A 91 6.38 -7.29 -0.06
N VAL A 92 6.95 -6.10 -0.14
CA VAL A 92 8.34 -5.87 -0.55
C VAL A 92 9.22 -5.90 0.70
N ALA A 93 9.97 -7.01 0.87
CA ALA A 93 10.89 -7.22 1.98
C ALA A 93 12.31 -6.78 1.59
N GLY A 94 12.62 -5.50 1.72
CA GLY A 94 13.91 -4.92 1.31
C GLY A 94 15.11 -5.39 2.14
N GLU A 95 14.90 -6.00 3.31
CA GLU A 95 15.97 -6.52 4.19
C GLU A 95 16.21 -8.04 4.08
N GLY A 96 15.50 -8.71 3.16
CA GLY A 96 15.62 -10.15 2.92
C GLY A 96 14.43 -10.97 3.41
N GLY A 97 14.06 -12.00 2.63
CA GLY A 97 12.76 -12.64 2.72
C GLY A 97 12.61 -13.81 3.68
N ILE A 98 13.69 -14.46 4.17
CA ILE A 98 13.59 -15.71 4.96
C ILE A 98 12.79 -15.48 6.25
N GLY A 99 13.08 -14.43 6.99
CA GLY A 99 12.37 -14.10 8.23
C GLY A 99 10.89 -13.77 8.01
N VAL A 100 10.55 -13.14 6.89
CA VAL A 100 9.15 -12.86 6.52
C VAL A 100 8.40 -14.16 6.25
N SER A 101 9.01 -15.12 5.52
CA SER A 101 8.42 -16.43 5.24
C SER A 101 8.07 -17.19 6.51
N GLN A 102 8.98 -17.20 7.47
CA GLN A 102 8.75 -17.86 8.77
C GLN A 102 7.61 -17.23 9.56
N ARG A 103 7.51 -15.91 9.54
CA ARG A 103 6.43 -15.16 10.22
C ARG A 103 5.06 -15.41 9.56
N VAL A 104 5.01 -15.41 8.22
CA VAL A 104 3.79 -15.78 7.48
C VAL A 104 3.36 -17.19 7.85
N ARG A 105 4.31 -18.16 7.85
CA ARG A 105 3.99 -19.55 8.21
C ARG A 105 3.49 -19.67 9.65
N ALA A 106 4.08 -18.95 10.60
CA ALA A 106 3.61 -18.91 11.96
C ALA A 106 2.19 -18.35 12.07
N TRP A 107 1.89 -17.28 11.33
CA TRP A 107 0.55 -16.69 11.24
C TRP A 107 -0.47 -17.69 10.68
N GLU A 108 -0.14 -18.36 9.57
CA GLU A 108 -0.99 -19.38 8.94
C GLU A 108 -1.34 -20.50 9.91
N ILE A 109 -0.33 -21.06 10.61
CA ILE A 109 -0.53 -22.13 11.61
C ILE A 109 -1.47 -21.66 12.72
N HIS A 110 -1.25 -20.44 13.23
CA HIS A 110 -2.05 -19.89 14.34
C HIS A 110 -3.51 -19.67 13.96
N HIS A 111 -3.81 -19.24 12.72
CA HIS A 111 -5.17 -18.86 12.34
C HIS A 111 -5.96 -19.96 11.64
N SER A 112 -5.39 -20.71 10.74
CA SER A 112 -6.17 -21.69 9.95
C SER A 112 -5.37 -22.87 9.43
N GLY A 113 -4.08 -22.81 9.46
CA GLY A 113 -3.17 -23.77 8.82
C GLY A 113 -3.18 -23.73 7.29
N LYS A 114 -4.01 -22.88 6.66
CA LYS A 114 -4.08 -22.73 5.20
C LYS A 114 -3.06 -21.70 4.72
N GLU A 115 -2.47 -21.99 3.57
CA GLU A 115 -1.56 -21.07 2.89
C GLU A 115 -2.27 -19.81 2.39
N LEU A 116 -1.60 -18.67 2.52
CA LEU A 116 -2.09 -17.38 2.06
C LEU A 116 -1.67 -17.15 0.60
N SER A 117 -2.40 -17.74 -0.34
CA SER A 117 -2.14 -17.61 -1.79
C SER A 117 -2.23 -16.15 -2.29
N ASN A 118 -2.95 -15.28 -1.58
CA ASN A 118 -3.13 -13.88 -1.93
C ASN A 118 -2.03 -12.96 -1.35
N LEU A 119 -1.02 -13.50 -0.67
CA LEU A 119 0.12 -12.75 -0.14
C LEU A 119 1.37 -13.04 -0.96
N ALA A 120 1.63 -12.20 -1.96
CA ALA A 120 2.86 -12.22 -2.73
C ALA A 120 3.98 -11.48 -1.98
N ARG A 121 5.21 -12.00 -2.07
CA ARG A 121 6.38 -11.43 -1.40
C ARG A 121 7.52 -11.26 -2.39
N LEU A 122 8.08 -10.07 -2.43
CA LEU A 122 9.29 -9.75 -3.17
C LEU A 122 10.44 -9.59 -2.18
N SER A 123 11.46 -10.46 -2.28
CA SER A 123 12.64 -10.44 -1.41
C SER A 123 13.78 -9.57 -1.96
N ALA A 124 13.42 -8.47 -2.62
CA ALA A 124 14.32 -7.48 -3.17
C ALA A 124 13.72 -6.09 -2.96
N PRO A 125 14.53 -5.05 -2.75
CA PRO A 125 14.02 -3.69 -2.69
C PRO A 125 13.51 -3.24 -4.07
N VAL A 126 12.55 -2.33 -4.07
CA VAL A 126 12.09 -1.57 -5.23
C VAL A 126 12.30 -0.08 -4.96
N PHE A 127 12.50 0.71 -6.00
CA PHE A 127 12.84 2.13 -5.86
C PHE A 127 11.76 3.00 -6.53
N PRO A 128 10.70 3.41 -5.80
CA PRO A 128 9.61 4.19 -6.37
C PRO A 128 10.03 5.49 -7.06
N ALA A 129 11.16 6.08 -6.66
CA ALA A 129 11.71 7.27 -7.34
C ALA A 129 12.19 6.99 -8.78
N ASP A 130 12.30 5.72 -9.19
CA ASP A 130 12.68 5.28 -10.52
C ASP A 130 11.44 4.81 -11.29
N GLY A 131 11.10 5.47 -12.40
CA GLY A 131 9.92 5.14 -13.19
C GLY A 131 9.91 3.73 -13.79
N ASP A 132 11.08 3.12 -14.06
CA ASP A 132 11.13 1.73 -14.53
C ASP A 132 10.85 0.75 -13.38
N GLN A 133 11.24 1.08 -12.16
CA GLN A 133 10.87 0.30 -10.97
C GLN A 133 9.37 0.39 -10.67
N VAL A 134 8.75 1.54 -10.92
CA VAL A 134 7.28 1.68 -10.85
C VAL A 134 6.60 0.73 -11.84
N LYS A 135 7.06 0.67 -13.10
CA LYS A 135 6.54 -0.28 -14.10
C LYS A 135 6.67 -1.74 -13.64
N ASN A 136 7.80 -2.11 -13.02
CA ASN A 136 7.98 -3.46 -12.49
C ASN A 136 6.93 -3.79 -11.41
N ILE A 137 6.62 -2.83 -10.52
CA ILE A 137 5.56 -3.01 -9.51
C ILE A 137 4.20 -3.22 -10.17
N LEU A 138 3.88 -2.47 -11.23
CA LEU A 138 2.63 -2.68 -11.99
C LEU A 138 2.56 -4.08 -12.57
N THR A 139 3.64 -4.55 -13.21
CA THR A 139 3.72 -5.91 -13.76
C THR A 139 3.53 -6.98 -12.68
N TYR A 140 4.13 -6.80 -11.49
CA TYR A 140 3.90 -7.72 -10.37
C TYR A 140 2.43 -7.70 -9.91
N CYS A 141 1.79 -6.55 -9.88
CA CYS A 141 0.37 -6.46 -9.51
C CYS A 141 -0.51 -7.19 -10.52
N GLU A 142 -0.27 -7.05 -11.82
CA GLU A 142 -0.97 -7.77 -12.88
C GLU A 142 -0.77 -9.29 -12.78
N GLU A 143 0.45 -9.74 -12.53
CA GLU A 143 0.77 -11.16 -12.32
C GLU A 143 0.06 -11.74 -11.10
N ILE A 144 0.06 -11.00 -9.98
CA ILE A 144 -0.63 -11.39 -8.75
C ILE A 144 -2.13 -11.50 -9.00
N GLU A 145 -2.73 -10.51 -9.64
CA GLU A 145 -4.16 -10.50 -9.94
C GLU A 145 -4.55 -11.65 -10.87
N SER A 146 -3.78 -11.90 -11.92
CA SER A 146 -4.02 -13.01 -12.85
C SER A 146 -3.91 -14.38 -12.15
N THR A 147 -3.00 -14.52 -11.19
CA THR A 147 -2.74 -15.77 -10.45
C THR A 147 -3.78 -16.03 -9.38
N THR A 148 -4.20 -14.99 -8.66
CA THR A 148 -5.04 -15.12 -7.46
C THR A 148 -6.52 -14.89 -7.74
N GLY A 149 -6.86 -14.18 -8.81
CA GLY A 149 -8.21 -13.69 -9.12
C GLY A 149 -8.67 -12.55 -8.21
N TYR A 150 -7.76 -11.94 -7.42
CA TYR A 150 -8.05 -10.82 -6.53
C TYR A 150 -7.13 -9.64 -6.83
N PRO A 151 -7.68 -8.40 -6.92
CA PRO A 151 -6.86 -7.21 -7.12
C PRO A 151 -5.92 -7.00 -5.94
N VAL A 152 -4.76 -6.43 -6.22
CA VAL A 152 -3.82 -6.00 -5.18
C VAL A 152 -4.43 -4.80 -4.44
N LYS A 153 -4.72 -4.95 -3.16
CA LYS A 153 -5.30 -3.90 -2.30
C LYS A 153 -4.27 -3.15 -1.49
N LEU A 154 -3.15 -3.80 -1.17
CA LEU A 154 -2.09 -3.19 -0.37
C LEU A 154 -0.72 -3.57 -0.92
N ILE A 155 0.14 -2.56 -1.06
CA ILE A 155 1.56 -2.73 -1.38
C ILE A 155 2.34 -2.23 -0.16
N ILE A 156 3.20 -3.09 0.41
CA ILE A 156 3.98 -2.76 1.61
C ILE A 156 5.46 -2.64 1.22
N LEU A 157 6.07 -1.51 1.55
CA LEU A 157 7.50 -1.25 1.39
C LEU A 157 8.19 -1.32 2.76
N ASP A 158 8.83 -2.44 3.06
CA ASP A 158 9.51 -2.69 4.35
C ASP A 158 11.01 -2.89 4.14
N THR A 159 11.82 -1.87 4.36
CA THR A 159 11.53 -0.55 4.93
C THR A 159 11.74 0.56 3.88
N LEU A 160 11.25 1.79 4.15
CA LEU A 160 11.50 2.97 3.31
C LEU A 160 13.01 3.09 3.02
N ALA A 161 13.87 3.00 4.05
CA ALA A 161 15.31 3.15 3.89
C ALA A 161 15.91 2.18 2.86
N ARG A 162 15.38 0.96 2.73
CA ARG A 162 15.82 -0.03 1.73
C ARG A 162 15.27 0.26 0.34
N CYS A 163 14.08 0.83 0.28
CA CYS A 163 13.41 1.16 -0.97
C CYS A 163 13.72 2.60 -1.46
N TYR A 164 14.69 3.26 -0.85
CA TYR A 164 15.04 4.66 -1.16
C TYR A 164 16.15 4.82 -2.20
N GLY A 165 16.83 3.73 -2.59
CA GLY A 165 17.79 3.70 -3.71
C GLY A 165 19.09 4.49 -3.49
N GLY A 166 19.49 4.74 -2.24
CA GLY A 166 20.70 5.50 -1.91
C GLY A 166 20.53 7.03 -1.97
N ASN A 167 19.33 7.53 -2.21
CA ASN A 167 18.97 8.94 -2.12
C ASN A 167 19.08 9.47 -0.68
N ASP A 168 19.11 10.78 -0.49
CA ASP A 168 19.15 11.41 0.84
C ASP A 168 17.73 11.59 1.41
N GLU A 169 17.38 10.84 2.46
CA GLU A 169 16.08 10.93 3.13
C GLU A 169 15.77 12.33 3.69
N ASN A 170 16.78 13.19 3.91
CA ASN A 170 16.60 14.56 4.39
C ASN A 170 16.38 15.55 3.23
N SER A 171 16.68 15.15 1.99
CA SER A 171 16.45 15.95 0.80
C SER A 171 14.96 15.99 0.46
N SER A 172 14.35 17.18 0.50
CA SER A 172 12.95 17.35 0.09
C SER A 172 12.75 17.03 -1.40
N ARG A 173 13.78 17.19 -2.24
CA ARG A 173 13.75 16.83 -3.65
C ARG A 173 13.64 15.31 -3.82
N ASP A 174 14.53 14.57 -3.15
CA ASP A 174 14.59 13.12 -3.29
C ASP A 174 13.36 12.45 -2.66
N MET A 175 12.91 12.99 -1.50
CA MET A 175 11.65 12.57 -0.88
C MET A 175 10.45 12.86 -1.79
N GLY A 176 10.44 14.00 -2.48
CA GLY A 176 9.41 14.34 -3.46
C GLY A 176 9.34 13.33 -4.61
N ALA A 177 10.50 12.88 -5.14
CA ALA A 177 10.55 11.86 -6.19
C ALA A 177 10.01 10.51 -5.70
N PHE A 178 10.35 10.09 -4.47
CA PHE A 178 9.82 8.88 -3.85
C PHE A 178 8.30 8.94 -3.66
N ILE A 179 7.78 10.05 -3.12
CA ILE A 179 6.35 10.29 -2.94
C ILE A 179 5.63 10.23 -4.29
N GLN A 180 6.15 10.92 -5.30
CA GLN A 180 5.57 10.90 -6.65
C GLN A 180 5.47 9.48 -7.23
N GLY A 181 6.48 8.64 -7.02
CA GLY A 181 6.45 7.24 -7.45
C GLY A 181 5.40 6.44 -6.70
N CYS A 182 5.27 6.62 -5.38
CA CYS A 182 4.21 5.99 -4.59
C CYS A 182 2.81 6.43 -5.03
N ASP A 183 2.63 7.72 -5.37
CA ASP A 183 1.36 8.23 -5.89
C ASP A 183 1.03 7.66 -7.29
N GLN A 184 2.03 7.47 -8.14
CA GLN A 184 1.85 6.79 -9.43
C GLN A 184 1.42 5.34 -9.24
N ILE A 185 2.06 4.61 -8.33
CA ILE A 185 1.68 3.24 -7.98
C ILE A 185 0.22 3.19 -7.52
N LYS A 186 -0.19 4.05 -6.57
CA LYS A 186 -1.58 4.17 -6.10
C LYS A 186 -2.55 4.44 -7.25
N LEU A 187 -2.23 5.43 -8.09
CA LEU A 187 -3.10 5.85 -9.20
C LEU A 187 -3.32 4.72 -10.21
N LEU A 188 -2.25 3.99 -10.55
CA LEU A 188 -2.27 3.00 -11.62
C LEU A 188 -2.79 1.63 -11.16
N THR A 189 -2.64 1.28 -9.86
CA THR A 189 -3.09 -0.01 -9.32
C THR A 189 -4.39 0.08 -8.53
N GLY A 190 -4.77 1.27 -8.05
CA GLY A 190 -5.84 1.45 -7.07
C GLY A 190 -5.51 0.88 -5.68
N ALA A 191 -4.32 0.34 -5.48
CA ALA A 191 -3.87 -0.18 -4.20
C ALA A 191 -3.46 0.95 -3.25
N SER A 192 -3.58 0.73 -1.94
CA SER A 192 -2.91 1.58 -0.95
C SER A 192 -1.44 1.20 -0.85
N VAL A 193 -0.59 2.19 -0.59
CA VAL A 193 0.84 1.99 -0.34
C VAL A 193 1.12 2.23 1.13
N LEU A 194 1.67 1.22 1.82
CA LEU A 194 2.13 1.30 3.21
C LEU A 194 3.65 1.27 3.27
N ILE A 195 4.24 2.27 3.89
CA ILE A 195 5.68 2.29 4.17
C ILE A 195 5.97 2.01 5.63
N VAL A 196 6.97 1.16 5.89
CA VAL A 196 7.54 0.94 7.22
C VAL A 196 8.77 1.83 7.34
N HIS A 197 8.78 2.70 8.35
CA HIS A 197 9.82 3.71 8.50
C HIS A 197 10.37 3.75 9.94
N HIS A 198 11.53 4.39 10.12
CA HIS A 198 12.17 4.52 11.42
C HIS A 198 12.07 5.96 11.94
N THR A 199 12.02 6.10 13.27
CA THR A 199 12.26 7.41 13.91
C THR A 199 13.73 7.81 13.75
N GLY A 200 14.01 9.11 13.82
CA GLY A 200 15.34 9.63 14.01
C GLY A 200 15.91 9.27 15.41
N LYS A 201 17.15 9.73 15.68
CA LYS A 201 17.80 9.53 16.99
C LYS A 201 16.99 10.13 18.14
N ASN A 202 16.27 11.22 17.90
CA ASN A 202 15.34 11.82 18.84
C ASN A 202 13.91 11.45 18.46
N ILE A 203 13.29 10.56 19.23
CA ILE A 203 11.93 10.04 19.00
C ILE A 203 10.88 11.16 19.02
N ALA A 204 11.11 12.21 19.81
CA ALA A 204 10.19 13.34 19.90
C ALA A 204 10.03 14.12 18.58
N ASN A 205 10.97 13.96 17.64
CA ASN A 205 10.91 14.61 16.32
C ASN A 205 10.09 13.83 15.28
N GLY A 206 9.47 12.69 15.66
CA GLY A 206 8.67 11.86 14.75
C GLY A 206 9.51 10.99 13.80
N ALA A 207 8.96 10.74 12.61
CA ALA A 207 9.63 9.97 11.56
C ALA A 207 10.91 10.67 11.10
N ARG A 208 11.92 9.87 10.72
CA ARG A 208 13.21 10.37 10.23
C ARG A 208 13.05 10.96 8.82
N GLY A 209 13.88 11.97 8.49
CA GLY A 209 14.01 12.50 7.14
C GLY A 209 13.21 13.78 6.88
N SER A 210 12.91 14.04 5.60
CA SER A 210 12.24 15.26 5.15
C SER A 210 10.81 15.35 5.65
N SER A 211 10.38 16.55 6.08
CA SER A 211 8.99 16.87 6.44
C SER A 211 8.01 16.74 5.26
N ALA A 212 8.49 16.58 4.04
CA ALA A 212 7.64 16.33 2.87
C ALA A 212 6.86 15.00 2.99
N LEU A 213 7.45 14.00 3.64
CA LEU A 213 6.79 12.69 3.79
C LEU A 213 5.54 12.76 4.67
N PRO A 214 5.58 13.22 5.93
CA PRO A 214 4.36 13.34 6.75
C PRO A 214 3.27 14.19 6.09
N ALA A 215 3.67 15.23 5.34
CA ALA A 215 2.72 16.10 4.63
C ALA A 215 2.00 15.42 3.46
N ALA A 216 2.54 14.33 2.93
CA ALA A 216 1.97 13.58 1.81
C ALA A 216 1.14 12.35 2.24
N LEU A 217 1.20 11.98 3.52
CA LEU A 217 0.50 10.81 4.04
C LEU A 217 -0.98 11.07 4.29
N ASP A 218 -1.83 10.12 3.92
CA ASP A 218 -3.24 10.09 4.30
C ASP A 218 -3.43 9.60 5.74
N VAL A 219 -2.57 8.67 6.19
CA VAL A 219 -2.60 8.09 7.55
C VAL A 219 -1.18 7.79 8.02
N GLU A 220 -0.90 8.10 9.27
CA GLU A 220 0.36 7.79 9.93
C GLU A 220 0.13 7.10 11.27
N PHE A 221 0.83 5.97 11.50
CA PHE A 221 0.82 5.20 12.76
C PHE A 221 2.19 5.29 13.44
N GLN A 222 2.18 5.38 14.77
CA GLN A 222 3.38 5.39 15.62
C GLN A 222 3.40 4.16 16.52
#